data_5865ab66084f7c157049f61a2d406dcd
#
_entry.id   5865ab66084f7c157049f61a2d406dcd
#
_cell.length_a   1.000
_cell.length_b   1.000
_cell.length_c   1.000
_cell.angle_alpha   90.00
_cell.angle_beta   90.00
_cell.angle_gamma   90.00
#
_symmetry.space_group_name_H-M   'P 1'
#
loop_
_entity.id
_entity.type
_entity.pdbx_description
1 polymer ?
#
loop_
_entity_poly.entity_id
_entity_poly.type
_entity_poly.pdbx_seq_one_letter_code
_entity_poly.pdbx_strand_id
1 'polypeptide(L)'
;MERAFFSNIRKQIIHHLDSAQNEVVVAMAWFTSSELFDSLLRCLNRNVKVDLVLLDNATNFMGYAPDFNELILAGGKVRIATSDKGFLHHKFCVIDNNIVITGSYNWTYYAENRNIENIIITDNLDAVSAYKTEFESLRTMLSEVGTCPRMTWEEISNNSHINTEELNYEIENISKVKNLPVRKIIKSTTTVSIEEKPINPISRYNIGIMNNQNNIDPIILAGDKLPKTAEATYYNYIEDRSSLNLGIFYSQGDNHHIVSETPISEITGNRRDDELEIKVQFTLVQSGDLISEVRCVETGKVICVKAFNSNFISYED
;
A
#
# COMPACT_ATOMS: atom_id res chain seq x y z
N MET A 1 -7.22 14.91 24.06
CA MET A 1 -5.91 14.81 23.31
C MET A 1 -5.98 15.80 22.15
N GLU A 2 -4.94 16.58 21.93
CA GLU A 2 -4.88 17.48 20.78
C GLU A 2 -3.46 17.41 20.21
N ARG A 3 -3.33 16.98 18.96
CA ARG A 3 -2.02 16.78 18.32
C ARG A 3 -2.08 17.13 16.83
N ALA A 4 -1.10 17.94 16.38
CA ALA A 4 -0.88 18.22 14.97
C ALA A 4 0.22 17.31 14.39
N PHE A 5 0.04 16.88 13.15
CA PHE A 5 0.99 16.05 12.43
C PHE A 5 1.25 16.66 11.05
N PHE A 6 2.53 16.64 10.66
CA PHE A 6 3.03 17.18 9.38
C PHE A 6 3.78 16.10 8.57
N SER A 7 3.85 14.89 9.09
CA SER A 7 4.47 13.72 8.45
C SER A 7 3.82 12.44 8.95
N ASN A 8 3.99 11.34 8.19
CA ASN A 8 3.37 10.04 8.48
C ASN A 8 1.85 10.15 8.69
N ILE A 9 1.20 11.08 8.00
CA ILE A 9 -0.20 11.45 8.21
C ILE A 9 -1.10 10.24 7.98
N ARG A 10 -0.93 9.52 6.88
CA ARG A 10 -1.70 8.32 6.56
C ARG A 10 -1.65 7.27 7.67
N LYS A 11 -0.46 7.05 8.24
CA LYS A 11 -0.30 6.09 9.36
C LYS A 11 -1.08 6.51 10.60
N GLN A 12 -1.14 7.80 10.90
CA GLN A 12 -1.92 8.31 12.04
C GLN A 12 -3.41 8.09 11.81
N ILE A 13 -3.91 8.38 10.61
CA ILE A 13 -5.32 8.15 10.26
C ILE A 13 -5.66 6.67 10.37
N ILE A 14 -4.86 5.77 9.76
CA ILE A 14 -5.05 4.32 9.82
C ILE A 14 -5.11 3.84 11.28
N HIS A 15 -4.19 4.29 12.13
CA HIS A 15 -4.15 3.93 13.54
C HIS A 15 -5.48 4.23 14.26
N HIS A 16 -6.05 5.40 14.02
CA HIS A 16 -7.33 5.79 14.61
C HIS A 16 -8.53 5.07 14.00
N LEU A 17 -8.55 4.85 12.67
CA LEU A 17 -9.58 4.07 12.01
C LEU A 17 -9.59 2.61 12.50
N ASP A 18 -8.40 2.01 12.66
CA ASP A 18 -8.29 0.64 13.14
C ASP A 18 -8.69 0.49 14.62
N SER A 19 -8.73 1.58 15.39
CA SER A 19 -9.21 1.59 16.79
C SER A 19 -10.72 1.86 16.94
N ALA A 20 -11.40 2.25 15.86
CA ALA A 20 -12.84 2.55 15.86
C ALA A 20 -13.69 1.36 16.33
N GLN A 21 -14.75 1.65 17.14
CA GLN A 21 -15.62 0.64 17.74
C GLN A 21 -17.10 0.74 17.29
N ASN A 22 -17.58 1.93 16.93
CA ASN A 22 -18.99 2.16 16.69
C ASN A 22 -19.28 2.77 15.32
N GLU A 23 -18.67 3.91 15.00
CA GLU A 23 -18.98 4.66 13.79
C GLU A 23 -17.77 5.45 13.30
N VAL A 24 -17.60 5.47 12.00
CA VAL A 24 -16.66 6.36 11.29
C VAL A 24 -17.45 7.13 10.24
N VAL A 25 -17.42 8.46 10.30
CA VAL A 25 -17.96 9.31 9.25
C VAL A 25 -16.83 10.09 8.59
N VAL A 26 -16.87 10.18 7.27
CA VAL A 26 -15.80 10.78 6.46
C VAL A 26 -16.38 11.75 5.44
N ALA A 27 -15.89 13.00 5.42
CA ALA A 27 -16.14 13.92 4.33
C ALA A 27 -14.81 14.26 3.65
N MET A 28 -14.66 13.84 2.40
CA MET A 28 -13.39 13.86 1.69
C MET A 28 -13.55 14.33 0.25
N ALA A 29 -12.81 15.38 -0.12
CA ALA A 29 -12.83 15.89 -1.48
C ALA A 29 -12.23 14.87 -2.46
N TRP A 30 -11.01 14.41 -2.21
CA TRP A 30 -10.31 13.43 -3.06
C TRP A 30 -9.81 12.25 -2.26
N PHE A 31 -10.16 11.05 -2.71
CA PHE A 31 -9.86 9.80 -2.04
C PHE A 31 -9.38 8.73 -3.04
N THR A 32 -8.08 8.48 -3.10
CA THR A 32 -7.46 7.48 -3.98
C THR A 32 -6.60 6.46 -3.21
N SER A 33 -6.27 6.72 -1.93
CA SER A 33 -5.44 5.83 -1.11
C SER A 33 -6.13 4.50 -0.83
N SER A 34 -5.59 3.42 -1.40
CA SER A 34 -6.08 2.05 -1.15
C SER A 34 -5.95 1.68 0.32
N GLU A 35 -4.87 2.07 0.99
CA GLU A 35 -4.61 1.69 2.39
C GLU A 35 -5.63 2.31 3.36
N LEU A 36 -6.08 3.56 3.10
CA LEU A 36 -7.15 4.18 3.89
C LEU A 36 -8.50 3.56 3.56
N PHE A 37 -8.74 3.21 2.30
CA PHE A 37 -9.94 2.49 1.89
C PHE A 37 -10.03 1.11 2.54
N ASP A 38 -8.94 0.34 2.56
CA ASP A 38 -8.86 -0.94 3.24
C ASP A 38 -9.12 -0.81 4.74
N SER A 39 -8.71 0.31 5.36
CA SER A 39 -9.02 0.59 6.77
C SER A 39 -10.52 0.79 7.00
N LEU A 40 -11.23 1.45 6.09
CA LEU A 40 -12.69 1.58 6.15
C LEU A 40 -13.38 0.22 5.97
N LEU A 41 -12.91 -0.63 5.05
CA LEU A 41 -13.41 -2.00 4.91
C LEU A 41 -13.16 -2.83 6.18
N ARG A 42 -11.99 -2.68 6.82
CA ARG A 42 -11.73 -3.33 8.11
C ARG A 42 -12.67 -2.83 9.22
N CYS A 43 -13.06 -1.54 9.21
CA CYS A 43 -14.09 -1.03 10.12
C CYS A 43 -15.41 -1.77 9.94
N LEU A 44 -15.91 -1.88 8.70
CA LEU A 44 -17.14 -2.60 8.39
C LEU A 44 -17.07 -4.08 8.81
N ASN A 45 -15.95 -4.75 8.55
CA ASN A 45 -15.74 -6.14 8.96
C ASN A 45 -15.76 -6.35 10.48
N ARG A 46 -15.52 -5.29 11.27
CA ARG A 46 -15.66 -5.28 12.74
C ARG A 46 -17.03 -4.80 13.21
N ASN A 47 -18.01 -4.65 12.31
CA ASN A 47 -19.35 -4.08 12.56
C ASN A 47 -19.34 -2.60 12.97
N VAL A 48 -18.27 -1.86 12.66
CA VAL A 48 -18.22 -0.40 12.80
C VAL A 48 -18.95 0.21 11.61
N LYS A 49 -19.91 1.09 11.86
CA LYS A 49 -20.64 1.79 10.79
C LYS A 49 -19.72 2.75 10.07
N VAL A 50 -19.78 2.76 8.74
CA VAL A 50 -19.01 3.70 7.91
C VAL A 50 -19.96 4.49 7.01
N ASP A 51 -19.86 5.82 7.05
CA ASP A 51 -20.62 6.72 6.19
C ASP A 51 -19.64 7.72 5.53
N LEU A 52 -19.60 7.73 4.20
CA LEU A 52 -18.62 8.45 3.39
C LEU A 52 -19.33 9.45 2.47
N VAL A 53 -18.89 10.69 2.51
CA VAL A 53 -19.26 11.73 1.53
C VAL A 53 -18.05 12.05 0.66
N LEU A 54 -18.22 11.95 -0.65
CA LEU A 54 -17.18 12.23 -1.66
C LEU A 54 -17.63 13.36 -2.60
N LEU A 55 -16.65 14.12 -3.08
CA LEU A 55 -16.89 15.03 -4.20
C LEU A 55 -17.15 14.24 -5.49
N ASP A 56 -18.12 14.66 -6.28
CA ASP A 56 -18.30 14.21 -7.66
C ASP A 56 -17.13 14.71 -8.53
N ASN A 57 -16.11 13.90 -8.63
CA ASN A 57 -14.89 14.24 -9.37
C ASN A 57 -14.24 12.98 -9.98
N ALA A 58 -13.71 13.12 -11.20
CA ALA A 58 -13.06 12.04 -11.93
C ALA A 58 -11.97 11.34 -11.12
N THR A 59 -11.20 12.07 -10.30
CA THR A 59 -10.15 11.50 -9.46
C THR A 59 -10.68 10.43 -8.51
N ASN A 60 -11.90 10.61 -7.95
CA ASN A 60 -12.50 9.63 -7.04
C ASN A 60 -13.01 8.38 -7.76
N PHE A 61 -13.41 8.50 -9.03
CA PHE A 61 -14.16 7.45 -9.73
C PHE A 61 -13.42 6.86 -10.93
N MET A 62 -12.16 7.22 -11.15
CA MET A 62 -11.34 6.60 -12.20
C MET A 62 -11.16 5.09 -11.94
N GLY A 63 -10.98 4.32 -13.03
CA GLY A 63 -10.92 2.85 -12.96
C GLY A 63 -9.88 2.27 -12.01
N TYR A 64 -8.84 3.02 -11.65
CA TYR A 64 -7.80 2.59 -10.72
C TYR A 64 -8.01 3.05 -9.27
N ALA A 65 -8.85 4.06 -9.03
CA ALA A 65 -9.23 4.46 -7.68
C ALA A 65 -9.90 3.32 -6.92
N PRO A 66 -10.03 3.38 -5.58
CA PRO A 66 -10.81 2.43 -4.81
C PRO A 66 -12.21 2.27 -5.40
N ASP A 67 -12.73 1.05 -5.43
CA ASP A 67 -14.10 0.83 -5.85
C ASP A 67 -15.05 1.03 -4.67
N PHE A 68 -15.64 2.21 -4.57
CA PHE A 68 -16.57 2.52 -3.48
C PHE A 68 -17.83 1.65 -3.49
N ASN A 69 -18.10 0.90 -4.57
CA ASN A 69 -19.14 -0.12 -4.57
C ASN A 69 -18.81 -1.28 -3.63
N GLU A 70 -17.52 -1.61 -3.42
CA GLU A 70 -17.10 -2.60 -2.42
C GLU A 70 -17.48 -2.14 -1.00
N LEU A 71 -17.36 -0.84 -0.69
CA LEU A 71 -17.77 -0.29 0.60
C LEU A 71 -19.29 -0.41 0.80
N ILE A 72 -20.08 -0.13 -0.25
CA ILE A 72 -21.55 -0.27 -0.24
C ILE A 72 -21.93 -1.74 -0.03
N LEU A 73 -21.31 -2.66 -0.77
CA LEU A 73 -21.55 -4.10 -0.64
C LEU A 73 -21.20 -4.63 0.75
N ALA A 74 -20.19 -4.06 1.40
CA ALA A 74 -19.83 -4.39 2.78
C ALA A 74 -20.75 -3.76 3.84
N GLY A 75 -21.79 -3.01 3.43
CA GLY A 75 -22.77 -2.37 4.33
C GLY A 75 -22.44 -0.93 4.72
N GLY A 76 -21.42 -0.33 4.12
CA GLY A 76 -21.10 1.09 4.27
C GLY A 76 -22.08 1.96 3.47
N LYS A 77 -22.14 3.24 3.82
CA LYS A 77 -22.95 4.24 3.13
C LYS A 77 -22.05 5.19 2.37
N VAL A 78 -22.45 5.53 1.15
CA VAL A 78 -21.74 6.52 0.32
C VAL A 78 -22.72 7.59 -0.17
N ARG A 79 -22.28 8.82 -0.16
CA ARG A 79 -22.96 9.98 -0.73
C ARG A 79 -22.02 10.74 -1.64
N ILE A 80 -22.53 11.26 -2.74
CA ILE A 80 -21.76 11.99 -3.74
C ILE A 80 -22.25 13.43 -3.78
N ALA A 81 -21.35 14.38 -3.50
CA ALA A 81 -21.62 15.80 -3.53
C ALA A 81 -21.36 16.34 -4.94
N THR A 82 -22.40 16.65 -5.65
CA THR A 82 -22.36 17.28 -6.97
C THR A 82 -22.18 18.80 -6.86
N SER A 83 -21.63 19.43 -7.88
CA SER A 83 -21.27 20.86 -7.85
C SER A 83 -22.46 21.80 -7.70
N ASP A 84 -23.69 21.35 -8.04
CA ASP A 84 -24.94 22.11 -7.85
C ASP A 84 -25.30 22.26 -6.36
N LYS A 85 -24.79 21.40 -5.49
CA LYS A 85 -24.96 21.47 -4.03
C LYS A 85 -23.83 22.21 -3.32
N GLY A 86 -22.87 22.73 -4.06
CA GLY A 86 -21.65 23.32 -3.54
C GLY A 86 -20.44 22.40 -3.74
N PHE A 87 -19.26 23.00 -3.87
CA PHE A 87 -18.04 22.25 -4.07
C PHE A 87 -17.54 21.67 -2.73
N LEU A 88 -17.71 20.36 -2.54
CA LEU A 88 -17.22 19.67 -1.34
C LEU A 88 -15.68 19.75 -1.30
N HIS A 89 -15.14 20.53 -0.35
CA HIS A 89 -13.69 20.63 -0.17
C HIS A 89 -13.23 20.20 1.22
N HIS A 90 -14.08 19.53 1.96
CA HIS A 90 -13.76 18.99 3.27
C HIS A 90 -12.74 17.85 3.22
N LYS A 91 -11.96 17.75 4.28
CA LYS A 91 -10.97 16.69 4.53
C LYS A 91 -11.01 16.38 6.02
N PHE A 92 -12.05 15.69 6.45
CA PHE A 92 -12.16 15.27 7.84
C PHE A 92 -12.80 13.89 8.00
N CYS A 93 -12.52 13.27 9.13
CA CYS A 93 -13.31 12.16 9.63
C CYS A 93 -13.59 12.34 11.13
N VAL A 94 -14.75 11.82 11.56
CA VAL A 94 -15.11 11.71 12.98
C VAL A 94 -15.25 10.24 13.32
N ILE A 95 -14.59 9.82 14.41
CA ILE A 95 -14.52 8.45 14.86
C ILE A 95 -15.22 8.34 16.22
N ASP A 96 -16.21 7.45 16.33
CA ASP A 96 -16.96 7.12 17.55
C ASP A 96 -17.59 8.32 18.28
N ASN A 97 -17.85 9.42 17.56
CA ASN A 97 -18.27 10.70 18.15
C ASN A 97 -17.32 11.21 19.26
N ASN A 98 -16.06 10.83 19.21
CA ASN A 98 -15.08 11.11 20.23
C ASN A 98 -13.79 11.73 19.70
N ILE A 99 -13.41 11.46 18.45
CA ILE A 99 -12.20 11.97 17.84
C ILE A 99 -12.56 12.57 16.48
N VAL A 100 -12.04 13.77 16.20
CA VAL A 100 -12.02 14.33 14.86
C VAL A 100 -10.59 14.42 14.34
N ILE A 101 -10.41 14.05 13.08
CA ILE A 101 -9.16 14.22 12.33
C ILE A 101 -9.50 15.16 11.16
N THR A 102 -8.81 16.27 11.06
CA THR A 102 -9.04 17.28 10.02
C THR A 102 -7.75 18.00 9.67
N GLY A 103 -7.71 18.65 8.52
CA GLY A 103 -6.56 19.41 8.03
C GLY A 103 -6.60 19.68 6.54
N SER A 104 -5.44 19.87 5.93
CA SER A 104 -5.32 20.07 4.49
C SER A 104 -5.29 18.75 3.69
N TYR A 105 -5.04 17.62 4.34
CA TYR A 105 -4.68 16.35 3.75
C TYR A 105 -5.87 15.64 3.08
N ASN A 106 -5.86 15.56 1.76
CA ASN A 106 -6.70 14.64 1.00
C ASN A 106 -6.21 13.20 1.17
N TRP A 107 -7.11 12.24 1.09
CA TRP A 107 -6.77 10.83 1.19
C TRP A 107 -6.24 10.29 -0.15
N THR A 108 -5.14 10.88 -0.64
CA THR A 108 -4.54 10.60 -1.94
C THR A 108 -3.05 10.28 -1.82
N TYR A 109 -2.50 9.61 -2.83
CA TYR A 109 -1.06 9.38 -2.91
C TYR A 109 -0.30 10.68 -3.16
N TYR A 110 -0.90 11.63 -3.88
CA TYR A 110 -0.30 12.93 -4.15
C TYR A 110 -0.11 13.73 -2.87
N ALA A 111 -1.16 13.76 -2.02
CA ALA A 111 -1.10 14.43 -0.72
C ALA A 111 -0.03 13.80 0.19
N GLU A 112 0.10 12.45 0.22
CA GLU A 112 1.06 11.77 1.07
C GLU A 112 2.53 12.00 0.65
N ASN A 113 2.80 12.13 -0.65
CA ASN A 113 4.16 12.04 -1.16
C ASN A 113 4.69 13.33 -1.81
N ARG A 114 3.81 14.26 -2.19
CA ARG A 114 4.15 15.45 -2.96
C ARG A 114 3.80 16.77 -2.29
N ASN A 115 2.73 16.78 -1.50
CA ASN A 115 2.31 17.99 -0.83
C ASN A 115 2.99 18.17 0.52
N ILE A 116 3.02 19.42 0.98
CA ILE A 116 3.28 19.77 2.38
C ILE A 116 1.92 19.88 3.04
N GLU A 117 1.55 18.90 3.84
CA GLU A 117 0.23 18.75 4.42
C GLU A 117 0.28 18.76 5.95
N ASN A 118 -0.88 18.97 6.55
CA ASN A 118 -1.05 18.84 7.98
C ASN A 118 -2.39 18.20 8.31
N ILE A 119 -2.44 17.59 9.50
CA ILE A 119 -3.68 17.23 10.18
C ILE A 119 -3.58 17.62 11.65
N ILE A 120 -4.74 17.86 12.24
CA ILE A 120 -4.94 17.86 13.70
C ILE A 120 -5.84 16.69 14.07
N ILE A 121 -5.50 16.01 15.16
CA ILE A 121 -6.31 14.97 15.79
C ILE A 121 -6.68 15.48 17.18
N THR A 122 -7.98 15.60 17.44
CA THR A 122 -8.47 16.13 18.70
C THR A 122 -9.71 15.40 19.21
N ASP A 123 -9.83 15.27 20.53
CA ASP A 123 -11.01 14.81 21.26
C ASP A 123 -11.73 15.97 21.97
N ASN A 124 -11.44 17.21 21.57
CA ASN A 124 -12.15 18.36 22.08
C ASN A 124 -13.63 18.25 21.71
N LEU A 125 -14.51 18.21 22.73
CA LEU A 125 -15.93 17.94 22.56
C LEU A 125 -16.63 18.96 21.67
N ASP A 126 -16.26 20.24 21.73
CA ASP A 126 -16.86 21.30 20.91
C ASP A 126 -16.48 21.10 19.44
N ALA A 127 -15.19 20.77 19.17
CA ALA A 127 -14.72 20.46 17.83
C ALA A 127 -15.41 19.21 17.26
N VAL A 128 -15.43 18.11 18.04
CA VAL A 128 -16.07 16.86 17.63
C VAL A 128 -17.56 17.09 17.32
N SER A 129 -18.28 17.83 18.20
CA SER A 129 -19.69 18.17 18.01
C SER A 129 -19.91 19.01 16.75
N ALA A 130 -19.06 20.00 16.50
CA ALA A 130 -19.16 20.86 15.30
C ALA A 130 -18.98 20.06 14.01
N TYR A 131 -17.94 19.21 13.91
CA TYR A 131 -17.71 18.36 12.74
C TYR A 131 -18.79 17.31 12.55
N LYS A 132 -19.32 16.75 13.64
CA LYS A 132 -20.45 15.83 13.56
C LYS A 132 -21.71 16.54 13.04
N THR A 133 -22.00 17.74 13.53
CA THR A 133 -23.12 18.56 13.07
C THR A 133 -22.99 18.89 11.57
N GLU A 134 -21.80 19.25 11.13
CA GLU A 134 -21.53 19.47 9.71
C GLU A 134 -21.78 18.21 8.89
N PHE A 135 -21.33 17.05 9.37
CA PHE A 135 -21.58 15.78 8.67
C PHE A 135 -23.08 15.46 8.60
N GLU A 136 -23.85 15.71 9.66
CA GLU A 136 -25.31 15.52 9.65
C GLU A 136 -25.99 16.49 8.67
N SER A 137 -25.46 17.70 8.50
CA SER A 137 -25.92 18.64 7.47
C SER A 137 -25.72 18.06 6.07
N LEU A 138 -24.54 17.49 5.80
CA LEU A 138 -24.24 16.79 4.54
C LEU A 138 -25.18 15.56 4.34
N ARG A 139 -25.45 14.79 5.38
CA ARG A 139 -26.42 13.67 5.34
C ARG A 139 -27.81 14.13 4.94
N THR A 140 -28.22 15.28 5.41
CA THR A 140 -29.56 15.85 5.09
C THR A 140 -29.60 16.37 3.66
N MET A 141 -28.50 16.94 3.19
CA MET A 141 -28.41 17.54 1.86
C MET A 141 -28.24 16.50 0.74
N LEU A 142 -27.55 15.38 1.03
CA LEU A 142 -27.12 14.40 0.04
C LEU A 142 -27.75 13.03 0.31
N SER A 143 -28.38 12.46 -0.71
CA SER A 143 -28.94 11.11 -0.63
C SER A 143 -27.83 10.05 -0.70
N GLU A 144 -28.07 8.90 -0.03
CA GLU A 144 -27.25 7.71 -0.21
C GLU A 144 -27.36 7.23 -1.65
N VAL A 145 -26.23 6.79 -2.22
CA VAL A 145 -26.21 6.17 -3.54
C VAL A 145 -26.16 4.65 -3.41
N GLY A 146 -26.94 3.96 -4.24
CA GLY A 146 -26.90 2.49 -4.31
C GLY A 146 -25.68 1.98 -5.10
N THR A 147 -25.10 2.81 -5.95
CA THR A 147 -23.94 2.52 -6.78
C THR A 147 -23.12 3.79 -6.98
N CYS A 148 -21.80 3.65 -6.93
CA CYS A 148 -20.87 4.71 -7.29
C CYS A 148 -20.49 4.63 -8.77
N PRO A 149 -20.26 5.78 -9.45
CA PRO A 149 -19.76 5.76 -10.81
C PRO A 149 -18.38 5.09 -10.88
N ARG A 150 -18.09 4.54 -12.06
CA ARG A 150 -16.75 4.07 -12.45
C ARG A 150 -16.47 4.68 -13.80
N MET A 151 -15.64 5.72 -13.81
CA MET A 151 -15.34 6.43 -15.05
C MET A 151 -14.43 5.59 -15.94
N THR A 152 -14.81 5.49 -17.21
CA THR A 152 -13.97 4.94 -18.26
C THR A 152 -12.83 5.91 -18.61
N TRP A 153 -11.80 5.40 -19.26
CA TRP A 153 -10.68 6.23 -19.73
C TRP A 153 -11.14 7.25 -20.79
N GLU A 154 -12.15 6.93 -21.57
CA GLU A 154 -12.74 7.85 -22.53
C GLU A 154 -13.43 9.03 -21.86
N GLU A 155 -14.23 8.78 -20.83
CA GLU A 155 -14.87 9.82 -20.03
C GLU A 155 -13.85 10.72 -19.34
N ILE A 156 -12.76 10.14 -18.81
CA ILE A 156 -11.66 10.89 -18.19
C ILE A 156 -10.96 11.76 -19.24
N SER A 157 -10.63 11.20 -20.40
CA SER A 157 -9.92 11.92 -21.47
C SER A 157 -10.73 13.10 -22.03
N ASN A 158 -12.05 13.00 -22.02
CA ASN A 158 -12.95 14.05 -22.49
C ASN A 158 -13.22 15.15 -21.44
N ASN A 159 -12.73 14.98 -20.21
CA ASN A 159 -12.94 15.96 -19.14
C ASN A 159 -11.89 17.09 -19.19
N SER A 160 -12.31 18.29 -19.61
CA SER A 160 -11.43 19.44 -19.81
C SER A 160 -10.88 20.05 -18.50
N HIS A 161 -11.46 19.73 -17.35
CA HIS A 161 -11.11 20.32 -16.04
C HIS A 161 -10.13 19.48 -15.22
N ILE A 162 -9.59 18.42 -15.79
CA ILE A 162 -8.66 17.53 -15.11
C ILE A 162 -7.30 18.20 -14.90
N ASN A 163 -6.79 18.18 -13.67
CA ASN A 163 -5.37 18.39 -13.39
C ASN A 163 -4.60 17.13 -13.81
N THR A 164 -4.04 17.14 -15.02
CA THR A 164 -3.40 15.97 -15.60
C THR A 164 -2.13 15.54 -14.86
N GLU A 165 -1.40 16.45 -14.23
CA GLU A 165 -0.19 16.13 -13.47
C GLU A 165 -0.56 15.33 -12.22
N GLU A 166 -1.48 15.84 -11.42
CA GLU A 166 -1.94 15.18 -10.20
C GLU A 166 -2.59 13.83 -10.50
N LEU A 167 -3.47 13.78 -11.51
CA LEU A 167 -4.15 12.56 -11.90
C LEU A 167 -3.19 11.49 -12.44
N ASN A 168 -2.20 11.85 -13.23
CA ASN A 168 -1.17 10.93 -13.70
C ASN A 168 -0.33 10.39 -12.55
N TYR A 169 -0.01 11.23 -11.56
CA TYR A 169 0.69 10.79 -10.37
C TYR A 169 -0.12 9.76 -9.57
N GLU A 170 -1.42 10.00 -9.38
CA GLU A 170 -2.32 9.05 -8.72
C GLU A 170 -2.41 7.73 -9.48
N ILE A 171 -2.64 7.77 -10.80
CA ILE A 171 -2.70 6.59 -11.67
C ILE A 171 -1.41 5.77 -11.54
N GLU A 172 -0.25 6.41 -11.60
CA GLU A 172 1.05 5.73 -11.49
C GLU A 172 1.20 5.02 -10.14
N ASN A 173 0.87 5.68 -9.04
CA ASN A 173 1.02 5.09 -7.71
C ASN A 173 0.00 3.96 -7.46
N ILE A 174 -1.26 4.14 -7.85
CA ILE A 174 -2.27 3.09 -7.74
C ILE A 174 -1.90 1.90 -8.62
N SER A 175 -1.40 2.15 -9.82
CA SER A 175 -0.97 1.09 -10.73
C SER A 175 0.17 0.26 -10.14
N LYS A 176 1.14 0.89 -9.48
CA LYS A 176 2.23 0.22 -8.76
C LYS A 176 1.68 -0.66 -7.62
N VAL A 177 0.79 -0.13 -6.80
CA VAL A 177 0.21 -0.87 -5.67
C VAL A 177 -0.64 -2.05 -6.14
N LYS A 178 -1.45 -1.87 -7.19
CA LYS A 178 -2.35 -2.90 -7.72
C LYS A 178 -1.72 -3.76 -8.82
N ASN A 179 -0.45 -3.54 -9.17
CA ASN A 179 0.24 -4.21 -10.29
C ASN A 179 -0.56 -4.17 -11.60
N LEU A 180 -1.01 -2.97 -11.98
CA LEU A 180 -1.79 -2.70 -13.18
C LEU A 180 -0.96 -1.91 -14.21
N PRO A 181 -1.29 -1.99 -15.52
CA PRO A 181 -0.66 -1.15 -16.53
C PRO A 181 -0.79 0.34 -16.19
N VAL A 182 0.31 1.09 -16.25
CA VAL A 182 0.27 2.54 -16.06
C VAL A 182 -0.35 3.18 -17.29
N ARG A 183 -1.42 3.93 -17.09
CA ARG A 183 -2.03 4.79 -18.11
C ARG A 183 -1.67 6.23 -17.83
N LYS A 184 -1.27 6.95 -18.86
CA LYS A 184 -0.91 8.35 -18.76
C LYS A 184 -1.86 9.21 -19.59
N ILE A 185 -2.41 10.23 -18.96
CA ILE A 185 -3.24 11.22 -19.63
C ILE A 185 -2.31 12.30 -20.18
N ILE A 186 -2.33 12.49 -21.50
CA ILE A 186 -1.53 13.49 -22.18
C ILE A 186 -2.48 14.61 -22.64
N LYS A 187 -2.25 15.82 -22.15
CA LYS A 187 -3.00 17.01 -22.53
C LYS A 187 -2.19 17.78 -23.58
N SER A 188 -2.64 17.76 -24.81
CA SER A 188 -2.13 18.66 -25.86
C SER A 188 -3.01 19.90 -25.92
N THR A 189 -2.58 20.94 -26.64
CA THR A 189 -3.28 22.23 -26.73
C THR A 189 -4.74 22.12 -27.25
N THR A 190 -5.12 20.98 -27.82
CA THR A 190 -6.44 20.76 -28.43
C THR A 190 -7.12 19.44 -28.05
N THR A 191 -6.38 18.46 -27.54
CA THR A 191 -6.91 17.13 -27.23
C THR A 191 -6.30 16.54 -25.97
N VAL A 192 -7.07 15.74 -25.23
CA VAL A 192 -6.58 14.85 -24.19
C VAL A 192 -6.51 13.44 -24.75
N SER A 193 -5.39 12.77 -24.62
CA SER A 193 -5.17 11.39 -25.04
C SER A 193 -4.70 10.52 -23.91
N ILE A 194 -4.83 9.21 -24.06
CA ILE A 194 -4.36 8.23 -23.07
C ILE A 194 -3.25 7.42 -23.70
N GLU A 195 -2.11 7.34 -23.03
CA GLU A 195 -1.00 6.47 -23.34
C GLU A 195 -0.90 5.37 -22.29
N GLU A 196 -0.80 4.12 -22.71
CA GLU A 196 -0.56 2.99 -21.82
C GLU A 196 0.93 2.68 -21.76
N LYS A 197 1.47 2.64 -20.55
CA LYS A 197 2.83 2.17 -20.29
C LYS A 197 2.75 0.90 -19.45
N PRO A 198 3.34 -0.22 -19.88
CA PRO A 198 3.36 -1.42 -19.07
C PRO A 198 4.13 -1.19 -17.77
N ILE A 199 3.67 -1.78 -16.70
CA ILE A 199 4.42 -1.82 -15.44
C ILE A 199 5.45 -2.92 -15.57
N ASN A 200 6.72 -2.56 -15.42
CA ASN A 200 7.82 -3.51 -15.33
C ASN A 200 8.42 -3.43 -13.92
N PRO A 201 7.90 -4.21 -12.95
CA PRO A 201 8.49 -4.24 -11.63
C PRO A 201 9.88 -4.87 -11.70
N ILE A 202 10.82 -4.25 -10.99
CA ILE A 202 12.20 -4.73 -10.86
C ILE A 202 12.59 -4.88 -9.39
N SER A 203 13.57 -5.71 -9.10
CA SER A 203 14.14 -5.81 -7.76
C SER A 203 14.80 -4.48 -7.38
N ARG A 204 14.42 -3.95 -6.23
CA ARG A 204 15.00 -2.71 -5.68
C ARG A 204 16.38 -2.91 -5.08
N TYR A 205 16.65 -4.11 -4.59
CA TYR A 205 17.84 -4.42 -3.81
C TYR A 205 18.52 -5.68 -4.34
N ASN A 206 19.83 -5.80 -4.05
CA ASN A 206 20.48 -7.10 -4.09
C ASN A 206 20.00 -7.92 -2.88
N ILE A 207 19.50 -9.12 -3.10
CA ILE A 207 19.00 -10.03 -2.07
C ILE A 207 19.85 -11.31 -2.12
N GLY A 208 20.38 -11.73 -0.99
CA GLY A 208 21.28 -12.88 -0.95
C GLY A 208 21.58 -13.38 0.45
N ILE A 209 22.64 -14.16 0.54
CA ILE A 209 23.15 -14.76 1.77
C ILE A 209 24.45 -14.06 2.17
N MET A 210 24.65 -13.85 3.46
CA MET A 210 25.90 -13.30 3.96
C MET A 210 26.99 -14.37 3.96
N ASN A 211 28.11 -14.04 3.33
CA ASN A 211 29.29 -14.91 3.30
C ASN A 211 30.20 -14.68 4.52
N ASN A 212 31.26 -15.52 4.64
CA ASN A 212 32.21 -15.47 5.76
C ASN A 212 33.06 -14.16 5.81
N GLN A 213 32.97 -13.32 4.80
CA GLN A 213 33.65 -12.01 4.74
C GLN A 213 32.74 -10.84 5.09
N ASN A 214 31.56 -11.10 5.61
CA ASN A 214 30.52 -10.12 5.88
C ASN A 214 29.99 -9.36 4.64
N ASN A 215 30.10 -9.98 3.47
CA ASN A 215 29.51 -9.47 2.24
C ASN A 215 28.26 -10.28 1.88
N ILE A 216 27.32 -9.68 1.20
CA ILE A 216 26.18 -10.39 0.64
C ILE A 216 26.61 -11.03 -0.67
N ASP A 217 26.45 -12.36 -0.79
CA ASP A 217 26.47 -13.06 -2.06
C ASP A 217 25.08 -12.94 -2.69
N PRO A 218 24.89 -12.06 -3.69
CA PRO A 218 23.56 -11.79 -4.19
C PRO A 218 23.05 -12.93 -5.05
N ILE A 219 21.79 -13.33 -4.82
CA ILE A 219 21.05 -14.32 -5.62
C ILE A 219 20.07 -13.61 -6.55
N ILE A 220 19.43 -12.55 -6.08
CA ILE A 220 18.64 -11.62 -6.90
C ILE A 220 19.34 -10.29 -6.91
N LEU A 221 19.53 -9.71 -8.10
CA LEU A 221 20.21 -8.44 -8.29
C LEU A 221 19.22 -7.28 -8.33
N ALA A 222 19.65 -6.12 -7.83
CA ALA A 222 18.93 -4.88 -8.08
C ALA A 222 18.80 -4.65 -9.58
N GLY A 223 17.58 -4.32 -10.05
CA GLY A 223 17.27 -4.19 -11.47
C GLY A 223 16.77 -5.46 -12.16
N ASP A 224 16.81 -6.63 -11.50
CA ASP A 224 16.22 -7.85 -12.07
C ASP A 224 14.71 -7.68 -12.30
N LYS A 225 14.25 -8.01 -13.51
CA LYS A 225 12.82 -7.97 -13.89
C LYS A 225 12.02 -9.04 -13.17
N LEU A 226 10.81 -8.70 -12.74
CA LEU A 226 9.96 -9.58 -11.95
C LEU A 226 8.80 -10.18 -12.76
N PRO A 227 8.36 -11.40 -12.42
CA PRO A 227 8.84 -12.24 -11.32
C PRO A 227 10.24 -12.79 -11.60
N LYS A 228 11.06 -12.90 -10.56
CA LYS A 228 12.43 -13.46 -10.67
C LYS A 228 12.59 -14.64 -9.73
N THR A 229 13.02 -15.77 -10.26
CA THR A 229 13.48 -16.92 -9.48
C THR A 229 14.95 -17.14 -9.79
N ALA A 230 15.76 -17.23 -8.75
CA ALA A 230 17.19 -17.52 -8.85
C ALA A 230 17.62 -18.41 -7.67
N GLU A 231 18.69 -19.17 -7.88
CA GLU A 231 19.19 -20.12 -6.90
C GLU A 231 20.71 -20.08 -6.82
N ALA A 232 21.24 -20.43 -5.65
CA ALA A 232 22.65 -20.65 -5.43
C ALA A 232 22.87 -21.85 -4.52
N THR A 233 24.01 -22.51 -4.70
CA THR A 233 24.41 -23.66 -3.89
C THR A 233 25.52 -23.24 -2.94
N TYR A 234 25.37 -23.57 -1.67
CA TYR A 234 26.32 -23.28 -0.62
C TYR A 234 26.84 -24.54 0.02
N TYR A 235 28.15 -24.57 0.21
CA TYR A 235 28.84 -25.61 0.93
C TYR A 235 29.13 -25.10 2.33
N ASN A 236 28.69 -25.83 3.34
CA ASN A 236 28.92 -25.42 4.71
C ASN A 236 29.79 -26.49 5.42
N TYR A 237 31.02 -26.09 5.74
CA TYR A 237 31.90 -26.87 6.60
C TYR A 237 31.61 -26.48 8.05
N ILE A 238 30.94 -27.35 8.81
CA ILE A 238 30.45 -27.01 10.14
C ILE A 238 31.26 -27.79 11.19
N GLU A 239 32.18 -27.09 11.86
CA GLU A 239 32.87 -27.68 13.04
C GLU A 239 31.97 -27.65 14.30
N ASP A 240 31.05 -26.67 14.43
CA ASP A 240 30.09 -26.60 15.53
C ASP A 240 28.67 -26.22 15.03
N ARG A 241 27.78 -27.20 15.06
CA ARG A 241 26.42 -27.18 14.49
C ARG A 241 25.41 -26.37 15.33
N SER A 242 25.77 -25.97 16.53
CA SER A 242 24.81 -25.35 17.48
C SER A 242 24.61 -23.85 17.28
N SER A 243 25.50 -23.19 16.50
CA SER A 243 25.56 -21.74 16.44
C SER A 243 25.41 -21.12 15.02
N LEU A 244 25.19 -21.91 13.97
CA LEU A 244 25.11 -21.37 12.62
C LEU A 244 23.68 -21.04 12.24
N ASN A 245 23.47 -19.82 11.77
CA ASN A 245 22.19 -19.33 11.23
C ASN A 245 22.32 -19.02 9.73
N LEU A 246 21.37 -19.49 8.93
CA LEU A 246 21.24 -19.06 7.54
C LEU A 246 20.57 -17.68 7.55
N GLY A 247 21.36 -16.64 7.34
CA GLY A 247 20.88 -15.26 7.27
C GLY A 247 20.53 -14.86 5.85
N ILE A 248 19.31 -14.35 5.63
CA ILE A 248 18.88 -13.73 4.39
C ILE A 248 19.00 -12.23 4.57
N PHE A 249 19.69 -11.57 3.65
CA PHE A 249 19.99 -10.15 3.71
C PHE A 249 19.60 -9.44 2.42
N TYR A 250 19.39 -8.14 2.50
CA TYR A 250 19.37 -7.26 1.32
C TYR A 250 20.34 -6.09 1.51
N SER A 251 20.91 -5.57 0.42
CA SER A 251 21.80 -4.43 0.46
C SER A 251 21.12 -3.17 -0.10
N GLN A 252 21.35 -2.05 0.58
CA GLN A 252 20.99 -0.71 0.12
C GLN A 252 22.26 0.16 0.16
N GLY A 253 22.91 0.32 -0.98
CA GLY A 253 24.28 0.87 -1.04
C GLY A 253 25.22 -0.03 -0.24
N ASP A 254 26.05 0.57 0.63
CA ASP A 254 26.99 -0.15 1.48
C ASP A 254 26.37 -0.75 2.76
N ASN A 255 25.08 -0.52 3.01
CA ASN A 255 24.40 -1.03 4.19
C ASN A 255 23.72 -2.38 3.91
N HIS A 256 23.87 -3.30 4.85
CA HIS A 256 23.25 -4.62 4.82
C HIS A 256 22.14 -4.71 5.88
N HIS A 257 20.98 -5.22 5.47
CA HIS A 257 19.81 -5.35 6.33
C HIS A 257 19.38 -6.82 6.39
N ILE A 258 19.07 -7.29 7.59
CA ILE A 258 18.60 -8.65 7.82
C ILE A 258 17.13 -8.75 7.42
N VAL A 259 16.80 -9.73 6.59
CA VAL A 259 15.42 -10.14 6.28
C VAL A 259 14.96 -11.22 7.26
N SER A 260 15.80 -12.25 7.46
CA SER A 260 15.52 -13.38 8.33
C SER A 260 16.78 -14.12 8.68
N GLU A 261 16.76 -14.79 9.83
CA GLU A 261 17.74 -15.80 10.22
C GLU A 261 17.03 -17.12 10.49
N THR A 262 17.62 -18.23 10.05
CA THR A 262 17.13 -19.59 10.30
C THR A 262 18.23 -20.43 10.92
N PRO A 263 18.05 -20.99 12.13
CA PRO A 263 19.03 -21.87 12.74
C PRO A 263 19.30 -23.09 11.86
N ILE A 264 20.56 -23.39 11.59
CA ILE A 264 20.96 -24.56 10.78
C ILE A 264 20.64 -25.89 11.50
N SER A 265 20.53 -25.89 12.81
CA SER A 265 20.04 -27.05 13.55
C SER A 265 18.67 -27.58 13.07
N GLU A 266 17.82 -26.68 12.55
CA GLU A 266 16.56 -27.07 11.90
C GLU A 266 16.80 -27.69 10.51
N ILE A 267 17.94 -27.38 9.88
CA ILE A 267 18.30 -27.78 8.53
C ILE A 267 18.94 -29.17 8.53
N THR A 268 19.81 -29.47 9.50
CA THR A 268 20.68 -30.65 9.45
C THR A 268 20.08 -31.90 10.09
N GLY A 269 19.09 -31.78 10.97
CA GLY A 269 18.59 -32.88 11.75
C GLY A 269 19.74 -33.53 12.58
N ASN A 270 19.62 -34.83 12.92
CA ASN A 270 20.61 -35.56 13.71
C ASN A 270 21.77 -36.16 12.86
N ARG A 271 22.10 -35.59 11.69
CA ARG A 271 23.17 -36.09 10.83
C ARG A 271 24.57 -35.72 11.34
N ARG A 272 25.49 -36.63 11.17
CA ARG A 272 26.91 -36.49 11.58
C ARG A 272 27.86 -36.15 10.43
N ASP A 273 27.35 -35.85 9.23
CA ASP A 273 28.19 -35.64 8.05
C ASP A 273 28.78 -34.21 8.07
N ASP A 274 30.08 -34.13 7.84
CA ASP A 274 30.92 -32.96 8.03
C ASP A 274 30.72 -31.89 6.92
N GLU A 275 30.11 -32.27 5.79
CA GLU A 275 29.76 -31.34 4.70
C GLU A 275 28.26 -31.41 4.39
N LEU A 276 27.61 -30.30 4.45
CA LEU A 276 26.22 -30.14 4.02
C LEU A 276 26.17 -29.21 2.81
N GLU A 277 25.73 -29.75 1.69
CA GLU A 277 25.45 -28.96 0.51
C GLU A 277 23.99 -28.56 0.53
N ILE A 278 23.73 -27.26 0.57
CA ILE A 278 22.38 -26.70 0.52
C ILE A 278 22.19 -25.84 -0.73
N LYS A 279 21.02 -25.95 -1.31
CA LYS A 279 20.56 -25.07 -2.38
C LYS A 279 19.55 -24.08 -1.79
N VAL A 280 19.81 -22.80 -1.97
CA VAL A 280 18.92 -21.72 -1.58
C VAL A 280 18.32 -21.14 -2.85
N GLN A 281 17.01 -21.13 -2.94
CA GLN A 281 16.27 -20.54 -4.03
C GLN A 281 15.45 -19.36 -3.51
N PHE A 282 15.55 -18.23 -4.18
CA PHE A 282 14.69 -17.07 -3.95
C PHE A 282 13.75 -16.87 -5.12
N THR A 283 12.51 -16.57 -4.80
CA THR A 283 11.52 -16.10 -5.77
C THR A 283 10.97 -14.76 -5.29
N LEU A 284 11.30 -13.69 -6.02
CA LEU A 284 10.71 -12.38 -5.82
C LEU A 284 9.56 -12.23 -6.82
N VAL A 285 8.34 -12.16 -6.30
CA VAL A 285 7.13 -12.07 -7.12
C VAL A 285 6.77 -10.60 -7.43
N GLN A 286 5.86 -10.40 -8.36
CA GLN A 286 5.46 -9.05 -8.82
C GLN A 286 4.85 -8.18 -7.73
N SER A 287 4.25 -8.78 -6.69
CA SER A 287 3.73 -8.06 -5.52
C SER A 287 4.83 -7.50 -4.60
N GLY A 288 6.09 -7.92 -4.80
CA GLY A 288 7.22 -7.56 -3.93
C GLY A 288 7.44 -8.53 -2.77
N ASP A 289 6.70 -9.64 -2.71
CA ASP A 289 6.91 -10.67 -1.72
C ASP A 289 8.10 -11.55 -2.12
N LEU A 290 8.98 -11.83 -1.15
CA LEU A 290 10.13 -12.72 -1.31
C LEU A 290 9.80 -14.09 -0.72
N ILE A 291 9.92 -15.13 -1.53
CA ILE A 291 9.83 -16.52 -1.09
C ILE A 291 11.23 -17.12 -1.09
N SER A 292 11.64 -17.65 0.05
CA SER A 292 12.90 -18.38 0.21
C SER A 292 12.62 -19.85 0.42
N GLU A 293 13.26 -20.71 -0.38
CA GLU A 293 13.24 -22.15 -0.23
C GLU A 293 14.66 -22.67 -0.05
N VAL A 294 14.87 -23.51 0.95
CA VAL A 294 16.15 -24.19 1.22
C VAL A 294 15.97 -25.68 1.03
N ARG A 295 16.85 -26.31 0.23
CA ARG A 295 16.87 -27.74 -0.04
C ARG A 295 18.24 -28.36 0.33
N CYS A 296 18.22 -29.57 0.84
CA CYS A 296 19.42 -30.38 0.87
C CYS A 296 19.70 -30.96 -0.53
N VAL A 297 20.91 -30.76 -1.05
CA VAL A 297 21.25 -31.17 -2.41
C VAL A 297 21.24 -32.71 -2.54
N GLU A 298 21.83 -33.41 -1.58
CA GLU A 298 21.92 -34.87 -1.63
C GLU A 298 20.58 -35.59 -1.62
N THR A 299 19.64 -35.10 -0.83
CA THR A 299 18.34 -35.79 -0.64
C THR A 299 17.22 -35.17 -1.45
N GLY A 300 17.44 -33.99 -2.04
CA GLY A 300 16.40 -33.18 -2.70
C GLY A 300 15.29 -32.69 -1.76
N LYS A 301 15.42 -32.97 -0.44
CA LYS A 301 14.40 -32.66 0.53
C LYS A 301 14.35 -31.14 0.78
N VAL A 302 13.15 -30.55 0.70
CA VAL A 302 12.89 -29.19 1.15
C VAL A 302 13.00 -29.15 2.67
N ILE A 303 13.84 -28.29 3.17
CA ILE A 303 14.14 -28.14 4.59
C ILE A 303 13.32 -27.01 5.19
N CYS A 304 13.26 -25.90 4.48
CA CYS A 304 12.57 -24.70 4.95
C CYS A 304 11.98 -23.94 3.77
N VAL A 305 10.76 -23.42 3.94
CA VAL A 305 10.15 -22.43 3.03
C VAL A 305 9.67 -21.27 3.89
N LYS A 306 10.09 -20.07 3.54
CA LYS A 306 9.64 -18.84 4.21
C LYS A 306 9.18 -17.82 3.18
N ALA A 307 8.10 -17.10 3.50
CA ALA A 307 7.63 -15.97 2.72
C ALA A 307 7.76 -14.69 3.55
N PHE A 308 8.23 -13.63 2.92
CA PHE A 308 8.48 -12.34 3.55
C PHE A 308 7.71 -11.27 2.79
N ASN A 309 6.84 -10.57 3.49
CA ASN A 309 6.14 -9.41 2.95
C ASN A 309 7.04 -8.19 3.16
N SER A 310 7.73 -7.75 2.13
CA SER A 310 8.60 -6.58 2.19
C SER A 310 8.57 -5.85 0.86
N ASN A 311 8.87 -4.57 0.91
CA ASN A 311 8.86 -3.70 -0.25
C ASN A 311 10.19 -3.81 -1.02
N PHE A 312 10.47 -5.00 -1.59
CA PHE A 312 11.71 -5.28 -2.33
C PHE A 312 11.68 -4.84 -3.78
N ILE A 313 10.63 -4.16 -4.22
CA ILE A 313 10.44 -3.77 -5.61
C ILE A 313 10.57 -2.27 -5.84
N SER A 314 11.01 -1.92 -7.02
CA SER A 314 10.85 -0.62 -7.66
C SER A 314 10.31 -0.82 -9.08
N TYR A 315 10.12 0.25 -9.80
CA TYR A 315 9.59 0.19 -11.16
C TYR A 315 10.59 0.89 -12.10
N GLU A 316 10.82 0.30 -13.27
CA GLU A 316 11.57 0.97 -14.34
C GLU A 316 10.81 2.24 -14.74
N ASP A 317 11.55 3.35 -14.87
CA ASP A 317 11.04 4.65 -15.36
C ASP A 317 10.71 4.60 -16.86
#